data_4b511c45406aca7021c238fb64bebbb3
#
_entry.id   4b511c45406aca7021c238fb64bebbb3
#
_cell.length_a   1.000
_cell.length_b   1.000
_cell.length_c   1.000
_cell.angle_alpha   90.00
_cell.angle_beta   90.00
_cell.angle_gamma   90.00
#
_symmetry.space_group_name_H-M   'P 1'
#
loop_
_entity.id
_entity.type
_entity.pdbx_description
1 polymer ?
#
loop_
_entity_poly.entity_id
_entity_poly.type
_entity_poly.pdbx_seq_one_letter_code
_entity_poly.pdbx_strand_id
1 'polypeptide(L)'
;MRVLFLLPGGIPAQLAALPAAARLAEALGAQVQVACAPSAAPAWKLLPAVEKVIPFDFDGDPSLADWANLLGNVREPDFQACINLASGRQVDLMLSMSHIPNRVAASGFSATSTVSAPGGWPAQAMAAYLQPLGVSLEAEAFRLSLPRPALEKAAAALPSGQGPALLLAPSGTSGDWPSGQWQALPELVKAKLPDVRIVPALRGGDLIERAAQLASCDVVLSSDAVVSELALLNGSPLVALGRDPASLPQRQGVQAVGPSGQLQGLTPETVLQALGLA
;
A
#
# COMPACT_ATOMS: atom_id res chain seq x y z
N MET A 1 16.24 -9.36 17.06
CA MET A 1 16.89 -8.50 16.04
C MET A 1 16.05 -7.22 15.87
N ARG A 2 16.68 -6.06 15.64
CA ARG A 2 15.94 -4.82 15.31
C ARG A 2 16.22 -4.39 13.89
N VAL A 3 15.17 -4.06 13.15
CA VAL A 3 15.25 -3.65 11.75
C VAL A 3 14.59 -2.30 11.57
N LEU A 4 15.29 -1.39 10.90
CA LEU A 4 14.79 -0.08 10.55
C LEU A 4 14.38 -0.04 9.07
N PHE A 5 13.24 0.55 8.77
CA PHE A 5 12.88 0.96 7.42
C PHE A 5 12.98 2.48 7.32
N LEU A 6 13.66 2.97 6.29
CA LEU A 6 13.59 4.37 5.85
C LEU A 6 12.74 4.41 4.60
N LEU A 7 11.50 4.91 4.73
CA LEU A 7 10.50 4.77 3.68
C LEU A 7 9.89 6.13 3.30
N PRO A 8 10.33 6.73 2.19
CA PRO A 8 9.70 7.92 1.60
C PRO A 8 8.33 7.58 1.00
N GLY A 9 7.63 8.61 0.56
CA GLY A 9 6.34 8.50 -0.11
C GLY A 9 5.15 8.48 0.82
N GLY A 10 3.97 8.61 0.21
CA GLY A 10 2.69 8.64 0.91
C GLY A 10 2.18 7.25 1.33
N ILE A 11 0.93 7.22 1.77
CA ILE A 11 0.27 6.00 2.26
C ILE A 11 0.40 4.80 1.29
N PRO A 12 0.23 4.93 -0.04
CA PRO A 12 0.36 3.77 -0.93
C PRO A 12 1.76 3.11 -0.89
N ALA A 13 2.83 3.92 -0.78
CA ALA A 13 4.20 3.40 -0.68
C ALA A 13 4.41 2.64 0.65
N GLN A 14 3.85 3.16 1.75
CA GLN A 14 3.91 2.49 3.04
C GLN A 14 3.14 1.16 3.01
N LEU A 15 1.94 1.15 2.41
CA LEU A 15 1.13 -0.06 2.27
C LEU A 15 1.88 -1.15 1.49
N ALA A 16 2.55 -0.78 0.40
CA ALA A 16 3.35 -1.72 -0.40
C ALA A 16 4.51 -2.35 0.40
N ALA A 17 4.98 -1.71 1.46
CA ALA A 17 6.05 -2.23 2.30
C ALA A 17 5.57 -3.16 3.45
N LEU A 18 4.25 -3.20 3.74
CA LEU A 18 3.71 -4.02 4.83
C LEU A 18 4.07 -5.51 4.72
N PRO A 19 3.96 -6.16 3.52
CA PRO A 19 4.34 -7.57 3.39
C PRO A 19 5.81 -7.84 3.74
N ALA A 20 6.70 -6.94 3.32
CA ALA A 20 8.13 -7.06 3.60
C ALA A 20 8.44 -6.90 5.10
N ALA A 21 7.83 -5.90 5.75
CA ALA A 21 7.99 -5.68 7.18
C ALA A 21 7.42 -6.85 8.01
N ALA A 22 6.24 -7.36 7.65
CA ALA A 22 5.65 -8.52 8.27
C ALA A 22 6.55 -9.76 8.13
N ARG A 23 7.07 -9.99 6.92
CA ARG A 23 7.92 -11.15 6.66
C ARG A 23 9.25 -11.10 7.42
N LEU A 24 9.86 -9.91 7.56
CA LEU A 24 11.07 -9.74 8.39
C LEU A 24 10.77 -9.98 9.87
N ALA A 25 9.66 -9.45 10.39
CA ALA A 25 9.26 -9.68 11.76
C ALA A 25 9.06 -11.17 12.03
N GLU A 26 8.39 -11.90 11.13
CA GLU A 26 8.15 -13.34 11.26
C GLU A 26 9.42 -14.17 11.12
N ALA A 27 10.18 -13.98 10.03
CA ALA A 27 11.31 -14.84 9.69
C ALA A 27 12.51 -14.69 10.63
N LEU A 28 12.74 -13.48 11.14
CA LEU A 28 13.91 -13.15 11.97
C LEU A 28 13.54 -12.89 13.44
N GLY A 29 12.27 -12.98 13.82
CA GLY A 29 11.80 -12.49 15.13
C GLY A 29 12.15 -11.02 15.32
N ALA A 30 12.10 -10.23 14.25
CA ALA A 30 12.60 -8.87 14.28
C ALA A 30 11.57 -7.88 14.85
N GLN A 31 12.04 -6.97 15.70
CA GLN A 31 11.33 -5.75 16.05
C GLN A 31 11.52 -4.73 14.92
N VAL A 32 10.45 -4.35 14.28
CA VAL A 32 10.48 -3.45 13.12
C VAL A 32 10.15 -2.03 13.58
N GLN A 33 10.99 -1.08 13.18
CA GLN A 33 10.69 0.35 13.31
C GLN A 33 10.76 1.01 11.92
N VAL A 34 9.96 2.04 11.72
CA VAL A 34 9.84 2.70 10.42
C VAL A 34 9.99 4.20 10.57
N ALA A 35 10.85 4.81 9.76
CA ALA A 35 10.90 6.25 9.59
C ALA A 35 10.14 6.62 8.31
N CYS A 36 9.11 7.45 8.42
CA CYS A 36 8.30 7.92 7.31
C CYS A 36 7.63 9.27 7.63
N ALA A 37 7.06 9.90 6.61
CA ALA A 37 6.30 11.13 6.79
C ALA A 37 5.14 10.95 7.79
N PRO A 38 4.88 11.91 8.69
CA PRO A 38 3.77 11.84 9.65
C PRO A 38 2.40 11.58 9.00
N SER A 39 2.17 12.12 7.81
CA SER A 39 0.94 11.91 7.02
C SER A 39 0.76 10.47 6.54
N ALA A 40 1.85 9.72 6.41
CA ALA A 40 1.86 8.33 5.96
C ALA A 40 1.91 7.30 7.12
N ALA A 41 2.23 7.75 8.32
CA ALA A 41 2.31 6.92 9.53
C ALA A 41 1.05 6.06 9.82
N PRO A 42 -0.19 6.52 9.50
CA PRO A 42 -1.39 5.71 9.73
C PRO A 42 -1.38 4.34 9.05
N ALA A 43 -0.63 4.16 7.94
CA ALA A 43 -0.52 2.87 7.26
C ALA A 43 0.06 1.76 8.18
N TRP A 44 0.94 2.12 9.08
CA TRP A 44 1.64 1.17 9.95
C TRP A 44 0.79 0.64 11.11
N LYS A 45 -0.37 1.27 11.38
CA LYS A 45 -1.37 0.71 12.31
C LYS A 45 -1.98 -0.59 11.82
N LEU A 46 -1.91 -0.87 10.52
CA LEU A 46 -2.36 -2.12 9.91
C LEU A 46 -1.43 -3.31 10.17
N LEU A 47 -0.22 -3.06 10.69
CA LEU A 47 0.76 -4.10 11.00
C LEU A 47 1.23 -3.99 12.47
N PRO A 48 0.61 -4.75 13.39
CA PRO A 48 0.98 -4.73 14.82
C PRO A 48 2.43 -5.11 15.11
N ALA A 49 3.13 -5.75 14.17
CA ALA A 49 4.54 -6.11 14.30
C ALA A 49 5.50 -4.88 14.22
N VAL A 50 4.99 -3.72 13.82
CA VAL A 50 5.77 -2.47 13.84
C VAL A 50 5.69 -1.85 15.23
N GLU A 51 6.85 -1.82 15.91
CA GLU A 51 6.97 -1.36 17.29
C GLU A 51 6.86 0.17 17.39
N LYS A 52 7.48 0.89 16.45
CA LYS A 52 7.57 2.35 16.49
C LYS A 52 7.60 2.94 15.08
N VAL A 53 6.89 4.04 14.90
CA VAL A 53 7.03 4.91 13.73
C VAL A 53 7.77 6.17 14.14
N ILE A 54 8.89 6.46 13.48
CA ILE A 54 9.72 7.64 13.65
C ILE A 54 9.25 8.67 12.61
N PRO A 55 8.71 9.81 13.04
CA PRO A 55 8.23 10.81 12.10
C PRO A 55 9.41 11.49 11.39
N PHE A 56 9.49 11.32 10.08
CA PHE A 56 10.50 11.98 9.24
C PHE A 56 10.03 12.06 7.78
N ASP A 57 9.97 13.25 7.25
CA ASP A 57 9.55 13.49 5.86
C ASP A 57 10.78 13.56 4.93
N PHE A 58 11.05 12.45 4.23
CA PHE A 58 12.16 12.34 3.28
C PHE A 58 11.91 13.13 1.98
N ASP A 59 10.65 13.38 1.63
CA ASP A 59 10.24 14.04 0.39
C ASP A 59 10.07 15.56 0.58
N GLY A 60 10.13 16.03 1.82
CA GLY A 60 10.13 17.42 2.19
C GLY A 60 11.53 18.06 2.05
N ASP A 61 11.72 19.14 2.76
CA ASP A 61 13.03 19.82 2.87
C ASP A 61 13.52 19.78 4.34
N PRO A 62 13.96 18.61 4.82
CA PRO A 62 14.33 18.46 6.22
C PRO A 62 15.60 19.25 6.55
N SER A 63 15.55 20.00 7.65
CA SER A 63 16.66 20.79 8.16
C SER A 63 17.78 19.90 8.73
N LEU A 64 18.94 20.50 8.98
CA LEU A 64 20.04 19.80 9.67
C LEU A 64 19.63 19.33 11.07
N ALA A 65 18.76 20.05 11.75
CA ALA A 65 18.23 19.64 13.06
C ALA A 65 17.36 18.40 12.94
N ASP A 66 16.53 18.29 11.90
CA ASP A 66 15.70 17.10 11.65
C ASP A 66 16.58 15.88 11.37
N TRP A 67 17.62 16.02 10.57
CA TRP A 67 18.61 14.95 10.32
C TRP A 67 19.36 14.54 11.60
N ALA A 68 19.74 15.48 12.44
CA ALA A 68 20.39 15.18 13.72
C ALA A 68 19.45 14.44 14.67
N ASN A 69 18.16 14.84 14.71
CA ASN A 69 17.13 14.18 15.48
C ASN A 69 16.87 12.74 14.97
N LEU A 70 16.80 12.56 13.65
CA LEU A 70 16.67 11.22 13.07
C LEU A 70 17.86 10.34 13.44
N LEU A 71 19.09 10.86 13.31
CA LEU A 71 20.30 10.13 13.68
C LEU A 71 20.27 9.71 15.16
N GLY A 72 19.84 10.59 16.07
CA GLY A 72 19.65 10.27 17.47
C GLY A 72 18.69 9.10 17.69
N ASN A 73 17.53 9.17 17.07
CA ASN A 73 16.51 8.10 17.13
C ASN A 73 17.00 6.76 16.52
N VAL A 74 17.88 6.81 15.53
CA VAL A 74 18.39 5.61 14.83
C VAL A 74 19.57 4.97 15.60
N ARG A 75 20.33 5.76 16.36
CA ARG A 75 21.47 5.23 17.12
C ARG A 75 21.09 4.60 18.46
N GLU A 76 20.02 5.07 19.09
CA GLU A 76 19.61 4.61 20.41
C GLU A 76 19.22 3.12 20.46
N PRO A 77 18.43 2.58 19.49
CA PRO A 77 17.87 1.23 19.63
C PRO A 77 18.80 0.07 19.19
N ASP A 78 20.04 0.32 18.81
CA ASP A 78 20.98 -0.71 18.32
C ASP A 78 20.39 -1.58 17.19
N PHE A 79 20.09 -0.96 16.05
CA PHE A 79 19.60 -1.67 14.86
C PHE A 79 20.68 -2.55 14.23
N GLN A 80 20.32 -3.79 13.87
CA GLN A 80 21.21 -4.72 13.18
C GLN A 80 21.05 -4.64 11.65
N ALA A 81 19.93 -4.13 11.16
CA ALA A 81 19.71 -3.93 9.73
C ALA A 81 18.87 -2.67 9.46
N CYS A 82 19.11 -2.07 8.30
CA CYS A 82 18.32 -1.00 7.74
C CYS A 82 17.95 -1.33 6.30
N ILE A 83 16.65 -1.29 6.00
CA ILE A 83 16.10 -1.31 4.64
C ILE A 83 15.87 0.13 4.23
N ASN A 84 16.73 0.65 3.36
CA ASN A 84 16.70 2.05 2.95
C ASN A 84 16.11 2.20 1.55
N LEU A 85 14.93 2.80 1.46
CA LEU A 85 14.28 3.19 0.20
C LEU A 85 14.39 4.70 -0.06
N ALA A 86 14.90 5.45 0.91
CA ALA A 86 15.16 6.87 0.72
C ALA A 86 16.48 7.06 -0.05
N SER A 87 16.62 8.18 -0.72
CA SER A 87 17.78 8.51 -1.53
C SER A 87 18.34 9.89 -1.18
N GLY A 88 19.59 10.12 -1.52
CA GLY A 88 20.23 11.41 -1.34
C GLY A 88 21.43 11.38 -0.41
N ARG A 89 22.32 12.38 -0.55
CA ARG A 89 23.59 12.44 0.20
C ARG A 89 23.38 12.55 1.72
N GLN A 90 22.30 13.24 2.15
CA GLN A 90 21.98 13.40 3.57
C GLN A 90 21.60 12.06 4.22
N VAL A 91 20.80 11.25 3.52
CA VAL A 91 20.44 9.89 3.96
C VAL A 91 21.69 9.04 4.13
N ASP A 92 22.57 9.04 3.12
CA ASP A 92 23.82 8.30 3.15
C ASP A 92 24.74 8.76 4.30
N LEU A 93 24.87 10.07 4.50
CA LEU A 93 25.67 10.62 5.60
C LEU A 93 25.09 10.20 6.95
N MET A 94 23.80 10.30 7.15
CA MET A 94 23.10 9.88 8.37
C MET A 94 23.31 8.38 8.62
N LEU A 95 23.13 7.53 7.59
CA LEU A 95 23.30 6.09 7.71
C LEU A 95 24.75 5.68 7.98
N SER A 96 25.75 6.37 7.39
CA SER A 96 27.17 6.08 7.68
C SER A 96 27.54 6.39 9.13
N MET A 97 26.87 7.35 9.76
CA MET A 97 27.05 7.69 11.17
C MET A 97 26.17 6.87 12.13
N SER A 98 25.19 6.11 11.61
CA SER A 98 24.22 5.37 12.44
C SER A 98 24.81 4.15 13.16
N HIS A 99 25.94 3.64 12.71
CA HIS A 99 26.57 2.38 13.15
C HIS A 99 25.75 1.11 12.85
N ILE A 100 24.68 1.18 12.04
CA ILE A 100 23.94 0.00 11.62
C ILE A 100 24.82 -0.86 10.71
N PRO A 101 25.08 -2.15 11.05
CA PRO A 101 26.02 -2.96 10.29
C PRO A 101 25.53 -3.36 8.91
N ASN A 102 24.24 -3.68 8.77
CA ASN A 102 23.65 -4.10 7.49
C ASN A 102 22.73 -3.00 6.95
N ARG A 103 23.13 -2.35 5.88
CA ARG A 103 22.38 -1.27 5.23
C ARG A 103 22.10 -1.64 3.79
N VAL A 104 20.85 -2.06 3.53
CA VAL A 104 20.40 -2.51 2.20
C VAL A 104 19.70 -1.33 1.50
N ALA A 105 20.18 -0.97 0.31
CA ALA A 105 19.63 0.13 -0.48
C ALA A 105 19.74 -0.15 -1.98
N ALA A 106 18.99 0.59 -2.80
CA ALA A 106 19.14 0.53 -4.26
C ALA A 106 20.45 1.21 -4.74
N SER A 107 20.96 2.20 -3.99
CA SER A 107 22.17 2.94 -4.29
C SER A 107 22.64 3.70 -3.05
N GLY A 108 23.78 4.37 -3.16
CA GLY A 108 24.33 5.22 -2.12
C GLY A 108 25.64 4.68 -1.53
N PHE A 109 26.51 5.59 -1.06
CA PHE A 109 27.84 5.21 -0.52
C PHE A 109 27.74 4.58 0.88
N SER A 110 26.63 4.73 1.57
CA SER A 110 26.41 4.13 2.90
C SER A 110 25.93 2.69 2.83
N ALA A 111 25.47 2.22 1.68
CA ALA A 111 24.95 0.86 1.52
C ALA A 111 26.05 -0.19 1.73
N THR A 112 25.76 -1.20 2.54
CA THR A 112 26.61 -2.40 2.67
C THR A 112 26.19 -3.49 1.69
N SER A 113 24.95 -3.44 1.23
CA SER A 113 24.40 -4.29 0.17
C SER A 113 23.58 -3.43 -0.78
N THR A 114 23.99 -3.39 -2.04
CA THR A 114 23.24 -2.70 -3.10
C THR A 114 22.35 -3.69 -3.83
N VAL A 115 21.09 -3.35 -4.00
CA VAL A 115 20.08 -4.21 -4.65
C VAL A 115 19.41 -3.49 -5.82
N SER A 116 19.02 -4.28 -6.81
CA SER A 116 18.19 -3.79 -7.91
C SER A 116 16.79 -4.40 -7.75
N ALA A 117 15.83 -3.57 -7.36
CA ALA A 117 14.46 -4.03 -7.29
C ALA A 117 13.91 -4.24 -8.72
N PRO A 118 13.34 -5.43 -9.02
CA PRO A 118 12.69 -5.65 -10.30
C PRO A 118 11.49 -4.71 -10.45
N GLY A 119 11.11 -4.44 -11.69
CA GLY A 119 9.81 -3.86 -11.98
C GLY A 119 8.68 -4.79 -11.52
N GLY A 120 7.45 -4.33 -11.65
CA GLY A 120 6.30 -5.14 -11.26
C GLY A 120 5.54 -4.57 -10.07
N TRP A 121 4.81 -5.43 -9.36
CA TRP A 121 4.07 -5.01 -8.17
C TRP A 121 5.04 -4.55 -7.07
N PRO A 122 4.92 -3.30 -6.58
CA PRO A 122 5.87 -2.73 -5.62
C PRO A 122 6.05 -3.55 -4.35
N ALA A 123 4.98 -4.18 -3.84
CA ALA A 123 5.07 -5.03 -2.65
C ALA A 123 5.96 -6.27 -2.90
N GLN A 124 5.88 -6.88 -4.08
CA GLN A 124 6.75 -8.02 -4.44
C GLN A 124 8.17 -7.55 -4.75
N ALA A 125 8.37 -6.38 -5.30
CA ALA A 125 9.68 -5.80 -5.59
C ALA A 125 10.53 -5.62 -4.32
N MET A 126 9.90 -5.49 -3.14
CA MET A 126 10.58 -5.45 -1.85
C MET A 126 11.39 -6.73 -1.54
N ALA A 127 11.12 -7.85 -2.23
CA ALA A 127 11.89 -9.08 -2.06
C ALA A 127 13.40 -8.88 -2.28
N ALA A 128 13.79 -8.00 -3.22
CA ALA A 128 15.19 -7.67 -3.47
C ALA A 128 15.91 -7.10 -2.24
N TYR A 129 15.20 -6.32 -1.44
CA TYR A 129 15.75 -5.71 -0.22
C TYR A 129 15.88 -6.70 0.96
N LEU A 130 15.08 -7.77 0.95
CA LEU A 130 15.09 -8.79 2.00
C LEU A 130 16.15 -9.88 1.73
N GLN A 131 16.48 -10.11 0.46
CA GLN A 131 17.42 -11.15 0.04
C GLN A 131 18.80 -11.07 0.71
N PRO A 132 19.45 -9.88 0.88
CA PRO A 132 20.73 -9.79 1.59
C PRO A 132 20.65 -10.18 3.07
N LEU A 133 19.45 -10.20 3.66
CA LEU A 133 19.20 -10.66 5.03
C LEU A 133 18.80 -12.15 5.09
N GLY A 134 18.86 -12.87 3.97
CA GLY A 134 18.48 -14.28 3.88
C GLY A 134 16.99 -14.55 3.96
N VAL A 135 16.14 -13.55 3.70
CA VAL A 135 14.69 -13.66 3.80
C VAL A 135 14.05 -13.62 2.41
N SER A 136 13.26 -14.63 2.09
CA SER A 136 12.41 -14.66 0.89
C SER A 136 11.07 -14.00 1.16
N LEU A 137 10.52 -13.32 0.16
CA LEU A 137 9.21 -12.68 0.23
C LEU A 137 8.31 -13.17 -0.92
N GLU A 138 7.14 -13.65 -0.54
CA GLU A 138 5.99 -13.87 -1.42
C GLU A 138 4.88 -12.92 -1.00
N ALA A 139 4.90 -11.71 -1.57
CA ALA A 139 3.97 -10.65 -1.17
C ALA A 139 2.51 -11.01 -1.46
N GLU A 140 2.25 -11.86 -2.45
CA GLU A 140 0.89 -12.34 -2.76
C GLU A 140 0.30 -13.25 -1.68
N ALA A 141 1.12 -13.84 -0.83
CA ALA A 141 0.65 -14.65 0.30
C ALA A 141 0.22 -13.79 1.51
N PHE A 142 0.68 -12.55 1.56
CA PHE A 142 0.33 -11.65 2.67
C PHE A 142 -1.15 -11.27 2.66
N ARG A 143 -1.75 -11.23 3.85
CA ARG A 143 -3.11 -10.71 4.08
C ARG A 143 -3.13 -9.84 5.32
N LEU A 144 -3.87 -8.73 5.26
CA LEU A 144 -4.10 -7.88 6.42
C LEU A 144 -4.87 -8.67 7.50
N SER A 145 -4.37 -8.61 8.72
CA SER A 145 -5.07 -9.15 9.89
C SER A 145 -5.91 -8.05 10.52
N LEU A 146 -7.17 -7.98 10.14
CA LEU A 146 -8.07 -6.92 10.59
C LEU A 146 -8.78 -7.31 11.90
N PRO A 147 -8.99 -6.36 12.84
CA PRO A 147 -9.74 -6.61 14.07
C PRO A 147 -11.17 -7.06 13.77
N ARG A 148 -11.62 -8.12 14.44
CA ARG A 148 -12.97 -8.65 14.29
C ARG A 148 -14.08 -7.62 14.48
N PRO A 149 -14.01 -6.71 15.47
CA PRO A 149 -15.03 -5.67 15.61
C PRO A 149 -15.12 -4.71 14.40
N ALA A 150 -13.98 -4.43 13.73
CA ALA A 150 -13.97 -3.60 12.53
C ALA A 150 -14.67 -4.31 11.35
N LEU A 151 -14.41 -5.61 11.19
CA LEU A 151 -15.08 -6.44 10.16
C LEU A 151 -16.58 -6.55 10.42
N GLU A 152 -17.00 -6.80 11.64
CA GLU A 152 -18.42 -6.89 12.03
C GLU A 152 -19.14 -5.56 11.78
N LYS A 153 -18.52 -4.43 12.16
CA LYS A 153 -19.05 -3.07 11.90
C LYS A 153 -19.17 -2.82 10.39
N ALA A 154 -18.17 -3.17 9.61
CA ALA A 154 -18.19 -2.96 8.17
C ALA A 154 -19.25 -3.83 7.48
N ALA A 155 -19.37 -5.10 7.86
CA ALA A 155 -20.39 -5.99 7.34
C ALA A 155 -21.82 -5.51 7.67
N ALA A 156 -22.04 -5.01 8.88
CA ALA A 156 -23.32 -4.47 9.30
C ALA A 156 -23.70 -3.14 8.58
N ALA A 157 -22.71 -2.42 8.07
CA ALA A 157 -22.89 -1.17 7.34
C ALA A 157 -23.18 -1.37 5.84
N LEU A 158 -23.11 -2.61 5.33
CA LEU A 158 -23.42 -2.88 3.92
C LEU A 158 -24.91 -2.62 3.64
N PRO A 159 -25.26 -2.13 2.43
CA PRO A 159 -26.64 -2.02 2.01
C PRO A 159 -27.38 -3.36 2.12
N SER A 160 -28.65 -3.32 2.51
CA SER A 160 -29.51 -4.51 2.59
C SER A 160 -29.62 -5.21 1.23
N GLY A 161 -29.65 -6.55 1.22
CA GLY A 161 -29.78 -7.35 0.02
C GLY A 161 -28.95 -8.64 0.10
N GLN A 162 -29.17 -9.57 -0.83
CA GLN A 162 -28.46 -10.84 -0.95
C GLN A 162 -27.46 -10.88 -2.11
N GLY A 163 -27.50 -9.88 -3.00
CA GLY A 163 -26.60 -9.78 -4.15
C GLY A 163 -25.18 -9.39 -3.77
N PRO A 164 -24.22 -9.47 -4.70
CA PRO A 164 -22.84 -9.11 -4.44
C PRO A 164 -22.67 -7.62 -4.13
N ALA A 165 -21.71 -7.32 -3.27
CA ALA A 165 -21.34 -5.97 -2.89
C ALA A 165 -20.20 -5.45 -3.79
N LEU A 166 -20.49 -4.43 -4.59
CA LEU A 166 -19.52 -3.72 -5.43
C LEU A 166 -19.13 -2.41 -4.77
N LEU A 167 -17.85 -2.30 -4.36
CA LEU A 167 -17.33 -1.07 -3.81
C LEU A 167 -16.79 -0.16 -4.93
N LEU A 168 -17.21 1.11 -4.92
CA LEU A 168 -16.78 2.14 -5.87
C LEU A 168 -15.88 3.16 -5.18
N ALA A 169 -14.65 3.32 -5.67
CA ALA A 169 -13.67 4.20 -5.08
C ALA A 169 -13.01 5.14 -6.10
N PRO A 170 -13.68 6.23 -6.47
CA PRO A 170 -13.07 7.28 -7.29
C PRO A 170 -11.96 8.00 -6.53
N SER A 171 -10.84 8.30 -7.20
CA SER A 171 -9.73 9.08 -6.64
C SER A 171 -10.10 10.55 -6.44
N GLY A 172 -10.97 11.07 -7.30
CA GLY A 172 -11.35 12.48 -7.33
C GLY A 172 -10.26 13.43 -7.79
N THR A 173 -9.17 12.91 -8.39
CA THR A 173 -8.08 13.70 -8.98
C THR A 173 -8.45 14.18 -10.39
N SER A 174 -7.69 15.15 -10.94
CA SER A 174 -7.93 15.67 -12.29
C SER A 174 -7.75 14.65 -13.41
N GLY A 175 -6.96 13.57 -13.16
CA GLY A 175 -6.76 12.46 -14.10
C GLY A 175 -7.71 11.29 -13.91
N ASP A 176 -8.66 11.40 -13.01
CA ASP A 176 -9.64 10.35 -12.73
C ASP A 176 -10.64 10.15 -13.86
N TRP A 177 -11.36 9.04 -13.81
CA TRP A 177 -12.50 8.80 -14.66
C TRP A 177 -13.56 9.88 -14.42
N PRO A 178 -14.22 10.41 -15.48
CA PRO A 178 -15.12 11.55 -15.31
C PRO A 178 -16.18 11.32 -14.25
N SER A 179 -16.44 12.31 -13.42
CA SER A 179 -17.41 12.22 -12.31
C SER A 179 -18.81 11.81 -12.76
N GLY A 180 -19.25 12.28 -13.95
CA GLY A 180 -20.51 11.85 -14.55
C GLY A 180 -20.56 10.35 -14.86
N GLN A 181 -19.45 9.75 -15.26
CA GLN A 181 -19.37 8.31 -15.51
C GLN A 181 -19.44 7.52 -14.19
N TRP A 182 -18.72 7.96 -13.15
CA TRP A 182 -18.82 7.38 -11.81
C TRP A 182 -20.25 7.45 -11.26
N GLN A 183 -20.98 8.55 -11.52
CA GLN A 183 -22.37 8.73 -11.08
C GLN A 183 -23.37 7.86 -11.87
N ALA A 184 -23.14 7.64 -13.18
CA ALA A 184 -23.99 6.82 -14.03
C ALA A 184 -23.77 5.32 -13.83
N LEU A 185 -22.57 4.91 -13.43
CA LEU A 185 -22.18 3.51 -13.33
C LEU A 185 -23.09 2.63 -12.46
N PRO A 186 -23.57 3.08 -11.27
CA PRO A 186 -24.49 2.29 -10.45
C PRO A 186 -25.75 1.81 -11.20
N GLU A 187 -26.36 2.68 -11.99
CA GLU A 187 -27.56 2.32 -12.76
C GLU A 187 -27.24 1.38 -13.92
N LEU A 188 -26.10 1.56 -14.56
CA LEU A 188 -25.63 0.65 -15.62
C LEU A 188 -25.33 -0.74 -15.08
N VAL A 189 -24.72 -0.84 -13.90
CA VAL A 189 -24.45 -2.12 -13.23
C VAL A 189 -25.75 -2.78 -12.79
N LYS A 190 -26.68 -2.05 -12.17
CA LYS A 190 -28.00 -2.57 -11.76
C LYS A 190 -28.84 -3.07 -12.94
N ALA A 191 -28.73 -2.44 -14.11
CA ALA A 191 -29.43 -2.89 -15.31
C ALA A 191 -28.97 -4.30 -15.76
N LYS A 192 -27.71 -4.68 -15.45
CA LYS A 192 -27.14 -6.00 -15.74
C LYS A 192 -27.24 -6.97 -14.56
N LEU A 193 -27.15 -6.46 -13.34
CA LEU A 193 -27.17 -7.21 -12.10
C LEU A 193 -28.10 -6.52 -11.08
N PRO A 194 -29.42 -6.75 -11.14
CA PRO A 194 -30.43 -6.00 -10.36
C PRO A 194 -30.21 -6.06 -8.85
N ASP A 195 -29.70 -7.19 -8.32
CA ASP A 195 -29.52 -7.41 -6.89
C ASP A 195 -28.17 -6.87 -6.35
N VAL A 196 -27.33 -6.22 -7.20
CA VAL A 196 -26.04 -5.69 -6.77
C VAL A 196 -26.21 -4.64 -5.68
N ARG A 197 -25.37 -4.73 -4.65
CA ARG A 197 -25.26 -3.74 -3.58
C ARG A 197 -24.10 -2.79 -3.89
N ILE A 198 -24.40 -1.56 -4.23
CA ILE A 198 -23.38 -0.55 -4.52
C ILE A 198 -22.93 0.09 -3.20
N VAL A 199 -21.63 0.04 -2.94
CA VAL A 199 -20.99 0.52 -1.72
C VAL A 199 -20.03 1.66 -2.07
N PRO A 200 -20.27 2.91 -1.66
CA PRO A 200 -19.30 3.97 -1.83
C PRO A 200 -18.13 3.76 -0.86
N ALA A 201 -16.90 3.95 -1.34
CA ALA A 201 -15.72 3.87 -0.49
C ALA A 201 -15.72 4.96 0.58
N LEU A 202 -15.33 4.62 1.79
CA LEU A 202 -15.09 5.59 2.86
C LEU A 202 -13.99 6.57 2.44
N ARG A 203 -14.29 7.86 2.54
CA ARG A 203 -13.35 8.95 2.27
C ARG A 203 -12.76 9.44 3.59
N GLY A 204 -11.44 9.34 3.73
CA GLY A 204 -10.77 9.69 5.00
C GLY A 204 -10.96 8.65 6.10
N GLY A 205 -10.66 9.02 7.34
CA GLY A 205 -10.81 8.13 8.49
C GLY A 205 -9.67 7.12 8.67
N ASP A 206 -9.92 6.13 9.52
CA ASP A 206 -8.95 5.10 9.86
C ASP A 206 -8.78 4.08 8.71
N LEU A 207 -7.54 3.75 8.38
CA LEU A 207 -7.23 2.76 7.35
C LEU A 207 -7.71 1.35 7.73
N ILE A 208 -7.84 1.03 9.03
CA ILE A 208 -8.41 -0.24 9.50
C ILE A 208 -9.90 -0.31 9.10
N GLU A 209 -10.66 0.77 9.30
CA GLU A 209 -12.07 0.82 8.91
C GLU A 209 -12.24 0.74 7.39
N ARG A 210 -11.39 1.44 6.64
CA ARG A 210 -11.38 1.37 5.17
C ARG A 210 -11.03 -0.03 4.67
N ALA A 211 -10.02 -0.66 5.24
CA ALA A 211 -9.64 -2.03 4.91
C ALA A 211 -10.74 -3.04 5.25
N ALA A 212 -11.42 -2.87 6.40
CA ALA A 212 -12.54 -3.71 6.80
C ALA A 212 -13.75 -3.56 5.86
N GLN A 213 -14.04 -2.33 5.39
CA GLN A 213 -15.08 -2.11 4.38
C GLN A 213 -14.76 -2.87 3.09
N LEU A 214 -13.51 -2.79 2.61
CA LEU A 214 -13.06 -3.51 1.42
C LEU A 214 -13.17 -5.03 1.59
N ALA A 215 -12.74 -5.55 2.74
CA ALA A 215 -12.82 -6.97 3.06
C ALA A 215 -14.27 -7.50 3.16
N SER A 216 -15.25 -6.61 3.33
CA SER A 216 -16.68 -6.96 3.39
C SER A 216 -17.37 -6.87 2.03
N CYS A 217 -16.66 -6.48 0.96
CA CYS A 217 -17.19 -6.38 -0.39
C CYS A 217 -16.66 -7.50 -1.29
N ASP A 218 -17.47 -7.92 -2.26
CA ASP A 218 -17.12 -9.01 -3.18
C ASP A 218 -16.18 -8.55 -4.30
N VAL A 219 -16.32 -7.31 -4.76
CA VAL A 219 -15.48 -6.71 -5.81
C VAL A 219 -15.21 -5.24 -5.50
N VAL A 220 -14.01 -4.79 -5.81
CA VAL A 220 -13.59 -3.39 -5.70
C VAL A 220 -13.32 -2.82 -7.07
N LEU A 221 -13.95 -1.71 -7.42
CA LEU A 221 -13.62 -0.88 -8.58
C LEU A 221 -13.00 0.42 -8.08
N SER A 222 -11.75 0.69 -8.43
CA SER A 222 -11.02 1.80 -7.84
C SER A 222 -10.08 2.49 -8.84
N SER A 223 -10.06 3.83 -8.80
CA SER A 223 -8.97 4.67 -9.30
C SER A 223 -8.14 5.28 -8.16
N ASP A 224 -8.55 5.08 -6.90
CA ASP A 224 -7.82 5.55 -5.72
C ASP A 224 -6.67 4.60 -5.39
N ALA A 225 -5.44 5.16 -5.29
CA ALA A 225 -4.23 4.36 -5.05
C ALA A 225 -4.23 3.68 -3.67
N VAL A 226 -4.75 4.34 -2.63
CA VAL A 226 -4.80 3.78 -1.26
C VAL A 226 -5.79 2.63 -1.20
N VAL A 227 -6.97 2.81 -1.79
CA VAL A 227 -8.01 1.77 -1.86
C VAL A 227 -7.52 0.56 -2.66
N SER A 228 -6.85 0.81 -3.79
CA SER A 228 -6.28 -0.27 -4.61
C SER A 228 -5.23 -1.08 -3.84
N GLU A 229 -4.28 -0.44 -3.14
CA GLU A 229 -3.30 -1.16 -2.32
C GLU A 229 -3.97 -1.92 -1.16
N LEU A 230 -4.93 -1.32 -0.46
CA LEU A 230 -5.68 -2.02 0.60
C LEU A 230 -6.43 -3.24 0.06
N ALA A 231 -7.07 -3.14 -1.12
CA ALA A 231 -7.75 -4.27 -1.77
C ALA A 231 -6.76 -5.40 -2.11
N LEU A 232 -5.58 -5.05 -2.64
CA LEU A 232 -4.53 -6.02 -2.94
C LEU A 232 -4.05 -6.76 -1.67
N LEU A 233 -3.82 -6.01 -0.58
CA LEU A 233 -3.35 -6.57 0.69
C LEU A 233 -4.42 -7.37 1.44
N ASN A 234 -5.70 -7.07 1.24
CA ASN A 234 -6.82 -7.88 1.72
C ASN A 234 -7.01 -9.17 0.92
N GLY A 235 -6.49 -9.21 -0.32
CA GLY A 235 -6.77 -10.30 -1.27
C GLY A 235 -8.11 -10.14 -1.99
N SER A 236 -8.74 -8.96 -1.93
CA SER A 236 -10.02 -8.69 -2.58
C SER A 236 -9.89 -8.67 -4.11
N PRO A 237 -10.91 -9.12 -4.86
CA PRO A 237 -10.99 -8.88 -6.30
C PRO A 237 -10.99 -7.38 -6.60
N LEU A 238 -10.17 -6.96 -7.57
CA LEU A 238 -9.94 -5.56 -7.88
C LEU A 238 -9.94 -5.28 -9.37
N VAL A 239 -10.75 -4.35 -9.80
CA VAL A 239 -10.64 -3.68 -11.09
C VAL A 239 -10.02 -2.30 -10.83
N ALA A 240 -8.74 -2.14 -11.18
CA ALA A 240 -7.97 -0.92 -10.94
C ALA A 240 -7.99 -0.04 -12.20
N LEU A 241 -8.63 1.13 -12.11
CA LEU A 241 -8.65 2.08 -13.22
C LEU A 241 -7.36 2.91 -13.24
N GLY A 242 -6.74 3.03 -14.41
CA GLY A 242 -5.57 3.87 -14.62
C GLY A 242 -4.28 3.36 -13.95
N ARG A 243 -4.21 2.07 -13.63
CA ARG A 243 -2.98 1.44 -13.14
C ARG A 243 -2.26 0.73 -14.28
N ASP A 244 -0.94 0.76 -14.24
CA ASP A 244 -0.14 -0.08 -15.11
C ASP A 244 -0.37 -1.57 -14.74
N PRO A 245 -0.80 -2.42 -15.68
CA PRO A 245 -0.96 -3.85 -15.43
C PRO A 245 0.29 -4.52 -14.84
N ALA A 246 1.48 -4.07 -15.24
CA ALA A 246 2.73 -4.57 -14.70
C ALA A 246 2.92 -4.23 -13.20
N SER A 247 2.27 -3.17 -12.70
CA SER A 247 2.34 -2.77 -11.29
C SER A 247 1.35 -3.52 -10.37
N LEU A 248 0.65 -4.51 -10.88
CA LEU A 248 -0.32 -5.32 -10.13
C LEU A 248 0.16 -6.78 -10.01
N PRO A 249 -0.23 -7.50 -8.95
CA PRO A 249 0.01 -8.94 -8.87
C PRO A 249 -0.74 -9.68 -9.96
N GLN A 250 -0.10 -10.71 -10.52
CA GLN A 250 -0.66 -11.55 -11.58
C GLN A 250 -1.53 -12.66 -10.98
N ARG A 251 -2.66 -12.30 -10.38
CA ARG A 251 -3.59 -13.25 -9.78
C ARG A 251 -5.01 -13.10 -10.34
N GLN A 252 -5.77 -14.18 -10.27
CA GLN A 252 -7.19 -14.16 -10.66
C GLN A 252 -7.96 -13.10 -9.84
N GLY A 253 -8.85 -12.37 -10.51
CA GLY A 253 -9.68 -11.33 -9.89
C GLY A 253 -8.98 -9.98 -9.72
N VAL A 254 -7.74 -9.81 -10.20
CA VAL A 254 -7.06 -8.50 -10.22
C VAL A 254 -6.75 -8.12 -11.66
N GLN A 255 -7.23 -6.95 -12.09
CA GLN A 255 -6.95 -6.43 -13.43
C GLN A 255 -6.87 -4.91 -13.45
N ALA A 256 -6.09 -4.39 -14.39
CA ALA A 256 -6.00 -2.97 -14.68
C ALA A 256 -6.82 -2.62 -15.91
N VAL A 257 -7.46 -1.45 -15.91
CA VAL A 257 -8.29 -0.96 -17.02
C VAL A 257 -7.98 0.51 -17.28
N GLY A 258 -7.79 0.85 -18.53
CA GLY A 258 -7.48 2.20 -18.99
C GLY A 258 -6.01 2.60 -18.75
N PRO A 259 -5.53 3.57 -19.53
CA PRO A 259 -4.16 4.05 -19.41
C PRO A 259 -3.97 4.90 -18.14
N SER A 260 -2.77 4.84 -17.57
CA SER A 260 -2.42 5.62 -16.38
C SER A 260 -2.57 7.13 -16.64
N GLY A 261 -3.30 7.82 -15.75
CA GLY A 261 -3.50 9.27 -15.81
C GLY A 261 -4.34 9.79 -16.96
N GLN A 262 -4.99 8.91 -17.77
CA GLN A 262 -5.79 9.27 -18.94
C GLN A 262 -7.11 8.52 -18.99
N LEU A 263 -7.87 8.56 -17.92
CA LEU A 263 -9.15 7.84 -17.81
C LEU A 263 -10.32 8.55 -18.51
N GLN A 264 -10.12 9.74 -19.06
CA GLN A 264 -11.18 10.54 -19.69
C GLN A 264 -11.82 9.85 -20.91
N GLY A 265 -11.04 9.05 -21.65
CA GLY A 265 -11.52 8.29 -22.81
C GLY A 265 -12.02 6.89 -22.49
N LEU A 266 -12.01 6.47 -21.22
CA LEU A 266 -12.49 5.15 -20.82
C LEU A 266 -14.02 5.09 -20.86
N THR A 267 -14.56 4.13 -21.60
CA THR A 267 -16.01 3.98 -21.73
C THR A 267 -16.61 3.14 -20.59
N PRO A 268 -17.87 3.38 -20.19
CA PRO A 268 -18.54 2.53 -19.21
C PRO A 268 -18.63 1.06 -19.62
N GLU A 269 -18.78 0.79 -20.91
CA GLU A 269 -18.85 -0.58 -21.45
C GLU A 269 -17.56 -1.35 -21.17
N THR A 270 -16.39 -0.70 -21.32
CA THR A 270 -15.10 -1.31 -20.98
C THR A 270 -15.01 -1.64 -19.50
N VAL A 271 -15.53 -0.76 -18.64
CA VAL A 271 -15.56 -0.99 -17.18
C VAL A 271 -16.53 -2.13 -16.84
N LEU A 272 -17.71 -2.16 -17.45
CA LEU A 272 -18.69 -3.25 -17.27
C LEU A 272 -18.12 -4.60 -17.72
N GLN A 273 -17.43 -4.63 -18.84
CA GLN A 273 -16.74 -5.84 -19.33
C GLN A 273 -15.68 -6.32 -18.33
N ALA A 274 -14.90 -5.41 -17.76
CA ALA A 274 -13.91 -5.74 -16.72
C ALA A 274 -14.55 -6.25 -15.42
N LEU A 275 -15.76 -5.81 -15.11
CA LEU A 275 -16.57 -6.33 -14.00
C LEU A 275 -17.27 -7.66 -14.33
N GLY A 276 -17.10 -8.20 -15.55
CA GLY A 276 -17.79 -9.42 -15.98
C GLY A 276 -19.28 -9.24 -16.30
N LEU A 277 -19.71 -8.01 -16.62
CA LEU A 277 -21.11 -7.62 -16.86
C LEU A 277 -21.38 -7.22 -18.32
N ALA A 278 -20.61 -7.74 -19.25
CA ALA A 278 -20.77 -7.46 -20.68
C ALA A 278 -22.08 -7.97 -21.27
#